data_7b5fc668afa456614b85519fa5edef99
#
_entry.id   7b5fc668afa456614b85519fa5edef99
#
_cell.length_a   1.000
_cell.length_b   1.000
_cell.length_c   1.000
_cell.angle_alpha   90.00
_cell.angle_beta   90.00
_cell.angle_gamma   90.00
#
_symmetry.space_group_name_H-M   'P 1'
#
loop_
_entity.id
_entity.type
_entity.pdbx_description
1 polymer ?
#
loop_
_entity_poly.entity_id
_entity_poly.type
_entity_poly.pdbx_seq_one_letter_code
_entity_poly.pdbx_strand_id
1 'polypeptide(L)'
;MSAETGCFYVPLGEERFRATELTATPWGSGSQHGGPPAALLGRALESDAGGEGGIFARLAFEILGPIPVGELSIKVKTVRPGRRISLHEATLSDGARRPVMLCRAWRISATMASLPDDHETERRTLPGPERGEEKPFFEMAPEVGYHQGIEARFVKGSWRDPGNAAAWLRMRVPLLPDEEPSPLIRVLVAADSGNGVGGVLDTSAWTFINPETTVHLHAYPGGEWVGLESSAAAEPRGVGLVRTTIHDPAKGAVGAAAQSLLVAKR
;
A
#
# COMPACT_ATOMS: atom_id res chain seq x y z
N MET A 1 12.33 23.00 7.99
CA MET A 1 11.39 21.94 8.44
C MET A 1 12.18 21.03 9.36
N SER A 2 11.71 20.74 10.57
CA SER A 2 12.38 19.81 11.47
C SER A 2 12.40 18.42 10.86
N ALA A 3 13.36 17.55 11.20
CA ALA A 3 13.45 16.17 10.70
C ALA A 3 12.17 15.35 10.95
N GLU A 4 11.32 15.77 11.89
CA GLU A 4 10.04 15.13 12.23
C GLU A 4 8.93 15.36 11.18
N THR A 5 9.06 16.32 10.27
CA THR A 5 8.02 16.65 9.28
C THR A 5 8.30 16.09 7.89
N GLY A 6 9.42 15.42 7.68
CA GLY A 6 9.86 14.96 6.37
C GLY A 6 9.75 13.45 6.12
N CYS A 7 9.00 12.68 6.93
CA CYS A 7 8.84 11.22 6.80
C CYS A 7 7.46 10.77 7.29
N PHE A 8 7.05 9.54 6.98
CA PHE A 8 5.78 9.00 7.47
C PHE A 8 5.84 8.63 8.96
N TYR A 9 6.97 8.11 9.43
CA TYR A 9 7.14 7.68 10.83
C TYR A 9 8.48 8.13 11.39
N VAL A 10 8.49 8.44 12.69
CA VAL A 10 9.70 8.70 13.48
C VAL A 10 9.94 7.50 14.38
N PRO A 11 11.12 6.85 14.32
CA PRO A 11 11.44 5.73 15.20
C PRO A 11 11.62 6.21 16.66
N LEU A 12 11.07 5.44 17.60
CA LEU A 12 11.17 5.67 19.05
C LEU A 12 12.01 4.62 19.76
N GLY A 13 12.66 3.73 18.98
CA GLY A 13 13.40 2.57 19.49
C GLY A 13 12.50 1.38 19.85
N GLU A 14 13.10 0.19 20.00
CA GLU A 14 12.41 -1.04 20.42
C GLU A 14 11.15 -1.39 19.60
N GLU A 15 11.25 -1.32 18.26
CA GLU A 15 10.10 -1.57 17.35
C GLU A 15 8.88 -0.66 17.63
N ARG A 16 9.14 0.54 18.18
CA ARG A 16 8.13 1.60 18.37
C ARG A 16 8.37 2.76 17.42
N PHE A 17 7.26 3.34 16.97
CA PHE A 17 7.23 4.40 15.98
C PHE A 17 6.16 5.42 16.34
N ARG A 18 6.38 6.68 15.96
CA ARG A 18 5.36 7.71 15.99
C ARG A 18 4.97 8.06 14.56
N ALA A 19 3.69 7.90 14.24
CA ALA A 19 3.12 8.36 12.98
C ALA A 19 3.11 9.89 12.92
N THR A 20 3.52 10.45 11.79
CA THR A 20 3.40 11.89 11.51
C THR A 20 2.04 12.19 10.87
N GLU A 21 1.69 13.46 10.76
CA GLU A 21 0.45 13.90 10.09
C GLU A 21 0.43 13.49 8.60
N LEU A 22 1.60 13.25 7.97
CA LEU A 22 1.68 12.76 6.59
C LEU A 22 1.07 11.36 6.41
N THR A 23 0.75 10.64 7.48
CA THR A 23 0.02 9.37 7.40
C THR A 23 -1.49 9.53 7.37
N ALA A 24 -2.03 10.74 7.66
CA ALA A 24 -3.46 10.96 7.84
C ALA A 24 -4.28 10.65 6.59
N THR A 25 -5.42 9.97 6.81
CA THR A 25 -6.39 9.63 5.75
C THR A 25 -7.32 10.80 5.44
N PRO A 26 -7.86 10.91 4.21
CA PRO A 26 -8.94 11.87 3.91
C PRO A 26 -10.30 11.50 4.53
N TRP A 27 -10.44 10.29 5.07
CA TRP A 27 -11.74 9.74 5.49
C TRP A 27 -12.11 9.98 6.95
N GLY A 28 -11.19 10.46 7.79
CA GLY A 28 -11.47 10.71 9.21
C GLY A 28 -10.31 11.35 9.95
N SER A 29 -10.62 12.26 10.88
CA SER A 29 -9.60 12.94 11.68
C SER A 29 -8.88 11.97 12.62
N GLY A 30 -7.56 12.10 12.75
CA GLY A 30 -6.75 11.33 13.68
C GLY A 30 -6.49 9.86 13.27
N SER A 31 -6.92 9.45 12.07
CA SER A 31 -6.67 8.12 11.54
C SER A 31 -5.70 8.16 10.36
N GLN A 32 -4.97 7.08 10.16
CA GLN A 32 -4.03 6.92 9.05
C GLN A 32 -4.71 6.36 7.81
N HIS A 33 -4.16 6.69 6.62
CA HIS A 33 -4.35 5.93 5.38
C HIS A 33 -3.67 4.57 5.52
N GLY A 34 -4.26 3.49 4.99
CA GLY A 34 -3.76 2.12 5.20
C GLY A 34 -2.40 1.82 4.56
N GLY A 35 -1.96 2.59 3.57
CA GLY A 35 -0.69 2.39 2.88
C GLY A 35 0.55 2.52 3.77
N PRO A 36 0.77 3.65 4.45
CA PRO A 36 1.92 3.81 5.35
C PRO A 36 2.03 2.72 6.44
N PRO A 37 0.98 2.35 7.21
CA PRO A 37 1.09 1.27 8.20
C PRO A 37 1.32 -0.11 7.55
N ALA A 38 0.76 -0.38 6.37
CA ALA A 38 1.08 -1.61 5.62
C ALA A 38 2.57 -1.66 5.24
N ALA A 39 3.13 -0.53 4.78
CA ALA A 39 4.54 -0.41 4.46
C ALA A 39 5.44 -0.56 5.71
N LEU A 40 5.02 -0.03 6.86
CA LEU A 40 5.75 -0.17 8.12
C LEU A 40 5.80 -1.63 8.58
N LEU A 41 4.71 -2.40 8.43
CA LEU A 41 4.69 -3.85 8.65
C LEU A 41 5.54 -4.60 7.62
N GLY A 42 5.50 -4.19 6.34
CA GLY A 42 6.35 -4.76 5.29
C GLY A 42 7.84 -4.60 5.58
N ARG A 43 8.25 -3.41 6.03
CA ARG A 43 9.63 -3.14 6.46
C ARG A 43 10.07 -4.05 7.61
N ALA A 44 9.22 -4.22 8.61
CA ALA A 44 9.54 -5.10 9.75
C ALA A 44 9.67 -6.57 9.31
N LEU A 45 8.83 -7.01 8.37
CA LEU A 45 8.93 -8.35 7.76
C LEU A 45 10.23 -8.53 6.96
N GLU A 46 10.66 -7.52 6.17
CA GLU A 46 11.94 -7.57 5.44
C GLU A 46 13.12 -7.65 6.40
N SER A 47 13.10 -6.87 7.48
CA SER A 47 14.15 -6.87 8.52
C SER A 47 14.23 -8.23 9.24
N ASP A 48 13.11 -8.82 9.66
CA ASP A 48 13.05 -10.12 10.33
C ASP A 48 13.50 -11.27 9.42
N ALA A 49 13.19 -11.18 8.13
CA ALA A 49 13.53 -12.22 7.15
C ALA A 49 15.02 -12.27 6.74
N GLY A 50 15.87 -11.34 7.23
CA GLY A 50 17.30 -11.33 7.00
C GLY A 50 17.75 -10.96 5.60
N GLY A 51 16.97 -10.21 4.85
CA GLY A 51 17.37 -9.41 3.69
C GLY A 51 17.72 -10.11 2.38
N GLU A 52 18.29 -11.30 2.32
CA GLU A 52 18.78 -11.86 1.07
C GLU A 52 17.89 -12.92 0.41
N GLY A 53 17.70 -12.79 -0.90
CA GLY A 53 17.33 -13.89 -1.79
C GLY A 53 15.88 -14.36 -1.76
N GLY A 54 14.89 -13.46 -1.59
CA GLY A 54 13.47 -13.82 -1.72
C GLY A 54 12.55 -12.63 -1.82
N ILE A 55 11.31 -12.89 -2.23
CA ILE A 55 10.26 -11.89 -2.29
C ILE A 55 9.08 -12.27 -1.38
N PHE A 56 8.43 -11.28 -0.80
CA PHE A 56 7.11 -11.45 -0.22
C PHE A 56 6.09 -11.49 -1.35
N ALA A 57 5.74 -12.71 -1.77
CA ALA A 57 4.88 -12.94 -2.93
C ALA A 57 3.40 -12.72 -2.63
N ARG A 58 2.98 -12.79 -1.35
CA ARG A 58 1.65 -12.43 -0.89
C ARG A 58 1.74 -11.79 0.48
N LEU A 59 1.07 -10.63 0.62
CA LEU A 59 0.84 -9.98 1.90
C LEU A 59 -0.66 -9.72 2.04
N ALA A 60 -1.28 -10.24 3.09
CA ALA A 60 -2.67 -10.01 3.42
C ALA A 60 -2.74 -9.20 4.71
N PHE A 61 -3.34 -8.03 4.62
CA PHE A 61 -3.50 -7.07 5.70
C PHE A 61 -4.95 -7.07 6.18
N GLU A 62 -5.15 -7.26 7.48
CA GLU A 62 -6.43 -7.11 8.16
C GLU A 62 -6.43 -5.81 8.95
N ILE A 63 -7.34 -4.89 8.66
CA ILE A 63 -7.48 -3.61 9.35
C ILE A 63 -8.55 -3.78 10.42
N LEU A 64 -8.13 -3.89 11.67
CA LEU A 64 -9.00 -4.25 12.80
C LEU A 64 -9.80 -3.06 13.34
N GLY A 65 -9.48 -1.85 12.90
CA GLY A 65 -10.13 -0.61 13.29
C GLY A 65 -9.35 0.61 12.80
N PRO A 66 -9.81 1.84 13.10
CA PRO A 66 -9.06 3.05 12.75
C PRO A 66 -7.64 2.99 13.33
N ILE A 67 -6.63 3.17 12.49
CA ILE A 67 -5.22 3.19 12.89
C ILE A 67 -4.88 4.62 13.33
N PRO A 68 -4.53 4.88 14.60
CA PRO A 68 -4.37 6.26 15.08
C PRO A 68 -3.09 6.92 14.52
N VAL A 69 -3.15 8.23 14.26
CA VAL A 69 -1.96 9.06 14.08
C VAL A 69 -1.35 9.29 15.46
N GLY A 70 -0.37 8.47 15.84
CA GLY A 70 0.20 8.46 17.19
C GLY A 70 1.28 7.40 17.35
N GLU A 71 1.52 6.96 18.58
CA GLU A 71 2.51 5.93 18.86
C GLU A 71 1.98 4.54 18.49
N LEU A 72 2.85 3.76 17.88
CA LEU A 72 2.61 2.42 17.39
C LEU A 72 3.75 1.49 17.79
N SER A 73 3.47 0.21 17.90
CA SER A 73 4.49 -0.83 18.11
C SER A 73 4.26 -2.01 17.19
N ILE A 74 5.36 -2.69 16.80
CA ILE A 74 5.31 -3.83 15.89
C ILE A 74 5.84 -5.07 16.59
N LYS A 75 5.24 -6.20 16.27
CA LYS A 75 5.77 -7.54 16.59
C LYS A 75 5.73 -8.39 15.35
N VAL A 76 6.85 -9.05 15.05
CA VAL A 76 6.97 -10.02 13.95
C VAL A 76 7.18 -11.41 14.52
N LYS A 77 6.65 -12.42 13.86
CA LYS A 77 6.92 -13.82 14.15
C LYS A 77 6.92 -14.66 12.88
N THR A 78 7.82 -15.62 12.81
CA THR A 78 7.78 -16.68 11.79
C THR A 78 6.73 -17.73 12.20
N VAL A 79 5.62 -17.81 11.45
CA VAL A 79 4.53 -18.76 11.67
C VAL A 79 4.90 -20.15 11.15
N ARG A 80 5.52 -20.19 9.96
CA ARG A 80 6.01 -21.42 9.34
C ARG A 80 7.42 -21.18 8.78
N PRO A 81 8.45 -21.73 9.41
CA PRO A 81 9.79 -21.65 8.86
C PRO A 81 9.92 -22.52 7.61
N GLY A 82 10.82 -22.15 6.72
CA GLY A 82 11.12 -22.94 5.53
C GLY A 82 12.14 -22.26 4.62
N ARG A 83 13.07 -23.07 4.06
CA ARG A 83 14.15 -22.54 3.23
C ARG A 83 13.66 -21.96 1.90
N ARG A 84 12.67 -22.60 1.27
CA ARG A 84 12.12 -22.15 -0.04
C ARG A 84 10.89 -21.29 0.12
N ILE A 85 10.04 -21.60 1.09
CA ILE A 85 8.76 -20.94 1.32
C ILE A 85 8.58 -20.82 2.83
N SER A 86 8.40 -19.61 3.33
CA SER A 86 8.13 -19.33 4.74
C SER A 86 6.91 -18.42 4.89
N LEU A 87 6.19 -18.58 6.02
CA LEU A 87 5.07 -17.75 6.40
C LEU A 87 5.43 -16.93 7.62
N HIS A 88 5.27 -15.62 7.50
CA HIS A 88 5.50 -14.65 8.55
C HIS A 88 4.20 -13.94 8.93
N GLU A 89 4.13 -13.45 10.15
CA GLU A 89 3.04 -12.61 10.64
C GLU A 89 3.63 -11.39 11.33
N ALA A 90 3.08 -10.22 11.02
CA ALA A 90 3.40 -8.98 11.70
C ALA A 90 2.13 -8.37 12.28
N THR A 91 2.20 -7.84 13.50
CA THR A 91 1.10 -7.18 14.21
C THR A 91 1.49 -5.75 14.51
N LEU A 92 0.67 -4.79 14.10
CA LEU A 92 0.74 -3.39 14.49
C LEU A 92 -0.23 -3.14 15.64
N SER A 93 0.26 -2.55 16.73
CA SER A 93 -0.54 -2.18 17.89
C SER A 93 -0.46 -0.69 18.17
N ASP A 94 -1.55 -0.10 18.69
CA ASP A 94 -1.59 1.30 19.14
C ASP A 94 -0.82 1.53 20.45
N GLY A 95 -0.75 2.78 20.91
CA GLY A 95 -0.09 3.17 22.17
C GLY A 95 -0.68 2.48 23.41
N ALA A 96 -1.91 1.99 23.36
CA ALA A 96 -2.54 1.17 24.38
C ALA A 96 -2.29 -0.34 24.21
N ARG A 97 -1.42 -0.72 23.26
CA ARG A 97 -1.09 -2.11 22.91
C ARG A 97 -2.25 -2.93 22.32
N ARG A 98 -3.28 -2.29 21.79
CA ARG A 98 -4.37 -2.97 21.10
C ARG A 98 -3.94 -3.22 19.65
N PRO A 99 -4.08 -4.43 19.10
CA PRO A 99 -3.85 -4.69 17.69
C PRO A 99 -4.79 -3.83 16.83
N VAL A 100 -4.23 -3.10 15.88
CA VAL A 100 -4.97 -2.25 14.93
C VAL A 100 -4.82 -2.72 13.50
N MET A 101 -3.74 -3.46 13.19
CA MET A 101 -3.54 -4.08 11.89
C MET A 101 -2.74 -5.38 12.04
N LEU A 102 -3.08 -6.39 11.25
CA LEU A 102 -2.35 -7.65 11.11
C LEU A 102 -1.90 -7.83 9.67
N CYS A 103 -0.73 -8.44 9.49
CA CYS A 103 -0.26 -8.87 8.17
C CYS A 103 0.18 -10.33 8.22
N ARG A 104 -0.28 -11.15 7.28
CA ARG A 104 0.29 -12.47 6.98
C ARG A 104 0.95 -12.46 5.63
N ALA A 105 2.23 -12.82 5.59
CA ALA A 105 3.07 -12.69 4.42
C ALA A 105 3.74 -14.02 4.06
N TRP A 106 3.50 -14.52 2.83
CA TRP A 106 4.27 -15.61 2.25
C TRP A 106 5.53 -15.07 1.59
N ARG A 107 6.68 -15.53 2.06
CA ARG A 107 7.98 -15.27 1.43
C ARG A 107 8.40 -16.48 0.61
N ILE A 108 8.79 -16.24 -0.63
CA ILE A 108 9.34 -17.25 -1.54
C ILE A 108 10.78 -16.88 -1.80
N SER A 109 11.70 -17.82 -1.53
CA SER A 109 13.12 -17.64 -1.86
C SER A 109 13.30 -17.64 -3.36
N ALA A 110 13.90 -16.58 -3.89
CA ALA A 110 14.23 -16.50 -5.29
C ALA A 110 15.37 -17.49 -5.61
N THR A 111 15.06 -18.47 -6.42
CA THR A 111 16.07 -19.29 -7.10
C THR A 111 15.94 -19.02 -8.58
N MET A 112 17.09 -18.82 -9.25
CA MET A 112 17.09 -18.70 -10.71
C MET A 112 16.48 -19.99 -11.29
N ALA A 113 15.35 -19.83 -11.98
CA ALA A 113 14.74 -20.90 -12.76
C ALA A 113 15.06 -20.66 -14.23
N SER A 114 15.55 -21.67 -14.94
CA SER A 114 15.59 -21.63 -16.39
C SER A 114 14.16 -21.87 -16.88
N LEU A 115 13.51 -20.81 -17.34
CA LEU A 115 12.22 -20.91 -17.99
C LEU A 115 12.43 -21.40 -19.44
N PRO A 116 11.44 -22.09 -20.04
CA PRO A 116 11.49 -22.45 -21.46
C PRO A 116 11.69 -21.21 -22.34
N ASP A 117 12.41 -21.36 -23.47
CA ASP A 117 12.71 -20.24 -24.39
C ASP A 117 11.45 -19.63 -25.02
N ASP A 118 10.37 -20.41 -25.12
CA ASP A 118 9.06 -20.01 -25.62
C ASP A 118 8.12 -19.48 -24.52
N HIS A 119 8.64 -19.28 -23.28
CA HIS A 119 7.85 -18.71 -22.20
C HIS A 119 7.57 -17.23 -22.44
N GLU A 120 6.34 -16.91 -22.75
CA GLU A 120 5.84 -15.54 -22.83
C GLU A 120 5.15 -15.14 -21.51
N THR A 121 5.64 -14.07 -20.88
CA THR A 121 4.91 -13.40 -19.80
C THR A 121 4.06 -12.31 -20.41
N GLU A 122 2.75 -12.36 -20.22
CA GLU A 122 1.85 -11.27 -20.62
C GLU A 122 2.26 -9.99 -19.86
N ARG A 123 2.83 -9.04 -20.59
CA ARG A 123 3.26 -7.75 -20.05
C ARG A 123 2.20 -6.69 -20.35
N ARG A 124 1.15 -6.65 -19.53
CA ARG A 124 0.24 -5.49 -19.56
C ARG A 124 1.04 -4.25 -19.14
N THR A 125 1.00 -3.22 -19.97
CA THR A 125 1.73 -1.97 -19.72
C THR A 125 0.75 -0.81 -19.61
N LEU A 126 1.11 0.20 -18.80
CA LEU A 126 0.46 1.50 -18.77
C LEU A 126 1.33 2.52 -19.52
N PRO A 127 0.76 3.62 -20.07
CA PRO A 127 1.56 4.77 -20.43
C PRO A 127 2.43 5.21 -19.25
N GLY A 128 3.66 5.59 -19.50
CA GLY A 128 4.62 5.92 -18.44
C GLY A 128 4.20 7.13 -17.59
N PRO A 129 4.83 7.31 -16.42
CA PRO A 129 4.47 8.39 -15.48
C PRO A 129 4.70 9.79 -16.09
N GLU A 130 5.56 9.94 -17.09
CA GLU A 130 5.81 11.18 -17.82
C GLU A 130 4.61 11.64 -18.68
N ARG A 131 3.66 10.72 -18.96
CA ARG A 131 2.41 11.01 -19.67
C ARG A 131 1.24 11.24 -18.74
N GLY A 132 1.46 11.05 -17.44
CA GLY A 132 0.44 11.28 -16.42
C GLY A 132 0.43 12.73 -15.94
N GLU A 133 -0.70 13.15 -15.41
CA GLU A 133 -0.90 14.49 -14.83
C GLU A 133 -1.30 14.38 -13.36
N GLU A 134 -0.81 15.29 -12.53
CA GLU A 134 -1.33 15.45 -11.16
C GLU A 134 -2.77 15.97 -11.24
N LYS A 135 -3.67 15.34 -10.49
CA LYS A 135 -5.08 15.73 -10.40
C LYS A 135 -5.41 16.15 -8.96
N PRO A 136 -6.36 17.10 -8.78
CA PRO A 136 -6.79 17.50 -7.45
C PRO A 136 -7.23 16.31 -6.62
N PHE A 137 -6.69 16.22 -5.39
CA PHE A 137 -7.06 15.18 -4.43
C PHE A 137 -8.48 15.41 -3.89
N PHE A 138 -8.99 14.52 -3.05
CA PHE A 138 -10.30 14.61 -2.44
C PHE A 138 -10.45 15.92 -1.64
N GLU A 139 -11.60 16.59 -1.76
CA GLU A 139 -11.84 17.91 -1.10
C GLU A 139 -11.90 17.82 0.42
N MET A 140 -12.30 16.65 0.95
CA MET A 140 -12.37 16.40 2.39
C MET A 140 -11.01 16.06 3.02
N ALA A 141 -9.94 16.02 2.25
CA ALA A 141 -8.61 15.72 2.80
C ALA A 141 -8.18 16.79 3.81
N PRO A 142 -7.47 16.40 4.89
CA PRO A 142 -6.89 17.37 5.82
C PRO A 142 -5.84 18.22 5.10
N GLU A 143 -5.47 19.36 5.70
CA GLU A 143 -4.41 20.24 5.15
C GLU A 143 -3.09 19.48 4.98
N VAL A 144 -2.73 18.66 5.99
CA VAL A 144 -1.59 17.75 5.94
C VAL A 144 -2.08 16.31 6.00
N GLY A 145 -1.56 15.45 5.13
CA GLY A 145 -1.95 14.04 5.10
C GLY A 145 -1.20 13.22 4.05
N TYR A 146 -1.63 11.99 3.86
CA TYR A 146 -1.04 11.03 2.94
C TYR A 146 -0.79 11.60 1.53
N HIS A 147 -1.72 12.41 1.01
CA HIS A 147 -1.63 13.01 -0.32
C HIS A 147 -0.46 13.98 -0.49
N GLN A 148 0.10 14.51 0.60
CA GLN A 148 1.30 15.33 0.56
C GLN A 148 2.58 14.49 0.62
N GLY A 149 2.52 13.31 1.23
CA GLY A 149 3.62 12.35 1.29
C GLY A 149 3.85 11.58 0.01
N ILE A 150 2.92 11.66 -0.97
CA ILE A 150 3.02 10.99 -2.27
C ILE A 150 2.82 11.97 -3.42
N GLU A 151 3.38 11.64 -4.57
CA GLU A 151 3.04 12.20 -5.87
C GLU A 151 2.16 11.19 -6.62
N ALA A 152 1.06 11.65 -7.23
CA ALA A 152 0.20 10.81 -8.03
C ALA A 152 -0.06 11.45 -9.40
N ARG A 153 0.25 10.71 -10.47
CA ARG A 153 0.04 11.13 -11.86
C ARG A 153 -0.94 10.19 -12.54
N PHE A 154 -2.10 10.69 -12.89
CA PHE A 154 -3.13 9.93 -13.59
C PHE A 154 -2.86 9.88 -15.09
N VAL A 155 -2.83 8.68 -15.65
CA VAL A 155 -2.83 8.43 -17.10
C VAL A 155 -4.24 8.12 -17.60
N LYS A 156 -5.19 7.85 -16.68
CA LYS A 156 -6.61 7.66 -16.93
C LYS A 156 -7.42 7.99 -15.68
N GLY A 157 -8.50 8.76 -15.82
CA GLY A 157 -9.38 9.14 -14.71
C GLY A 157 -8.75 10.16 -13.77
N SER A 158 -9.28 10.24 -12.56
CA SER A 158 -8.81 11.12 -11.48
C SER A 158 -9.23 10.60 -10.11
N TRP A 159 -8.84 11.29 -9.02
CA TRP A 159 -9.32 10.99 -7.67
C TRP A 159 -10.82 11.24 -7.46
N ARG A 160 -11.41 12.11 -8.27
CA ARG A 160 -12.78 12.62 -8.06
C ARG A 160 -13.79 12.07 -9.04
N ASP A 161 -13.33 11.58 -10.20
CA ASP A 161 -14.20 11.04 -11.23
C ASP A 161 -14.47 9.55 -10.96
N PRO A 162 -15.74 9.14 -10.73
CA PRO A 162 -16.06 7.73 -10.58
C PRO A 162 -15.72 6.92 -11.81
N GLY A 163 -15.12 5.75 -11.61
CA GLY A 163 -14.85 4.79 -12.68
C GLY A 163 -13.47 4.15 -12.61
N ASN A 164 -13.19 3.32 -13.62
CA ASN A 164 -11.89 2.67 -13.74
C ASN A 164 -10.82 3.71 -14.08
N ALA A 165 -9.76 3.73 -13.30
CA ALA A 165 -8.68 4.69 -13.47
C ALA A 165 -7.30 4.03 -13.39
N ALA A 166 -6.28 4.77 -13.82
CA ALA A 166 -4.89 4.36 -13.73
C ALA A 166 -4.01 5.55 -13.35
N ALA A 167 -3.16 5.35 -12.36
CA ALA A 167 -2.25 6.36 -11.85
C ALA A 167 -0.90 5.76 -11.50
N TRP A 168 0.15 6.55 -11.64
CA TRP A 168 1.47 6.29 -11.12
C TRP A 168 1.64 7.02 -9.79
N LEU A 169 2.10 6.30 -8.76
CA LEU A 169 2.34 6.84 -7.44
C LEU A 169 3.84 6.75 -7.11
N ARG A 170 4.36 7.79 -6.47
CA ARG A 170 5.73 7.87 -5.99
C ARG A 170 5.75 8.51 -4.61
N MET A 171 6.59 7.98 -3.72
CA MET A 171 6.81 8.58 -2.40
C MET A 171 7.57 9.90 -2.56
N ARG A 172 7.07 10.99 -1.96
CA ARG A 172 7.76 12.30 -1.85
C ARG A 172 8.62 12.37 -0.60
N VAL A 173 8.31 11.54 0.38
CA VAL A 173 9.01 11.44 1.67
C VAL A 173 9.34 9.99 1.97
N PRO A 174 10.43 9.68 2.68
CA PRO A 174 10.75 8.32 3.08
C PRO A 174 9.76 7.78 4.12
N LEU A 175 9.76 6.46 4.31
CA LEU A 175 8.98 5.83 5.38
C LEU A 175 9.51 6.22 6.75
N LEU A 176 10.83 6.12 6.94
CA LEU A 176 11.58 6.52 8.13
C LEU A 176 12.66 7.53 7.73
N PRO A 177 13.16 8.38 8.67
CA PRO A 177 14.28 9.28 8.38
C PRO A 177 15.52 8.50 7.94
N ASP A 178 16.24 9.07 6.98
CA ASP A 178 17.53 8.56 6.50
C ASP A 178 17.51 7.10 5.99
N GLU A 179 16.34 6.57 5.64
CA GLU A 179 16.18 5.23 5.11
C GLU A 179 15.56 5.29 3.70
N GLU A 180 16.29 4.75 2.71
CA GLU A 180 15.77 4.60 1.35
C GLU A 180 14.69 3.51 1.32
N PRO A 181 13.46 3.80 0.88
CA PRO A 181 12.39 2.81 0.83
C PRO A 181 12.73 1.65 -0.11
N SER A 182 12.56 0.42 0.36
CA SER A 182 12.70 -0.76 -0.49
C SER A 182 11.62 -0.79 -1.59
N PRO A 183 11.79 -1.57 -2.65
CA PRO A 183 10.74 -1.77 -3.65
C PRO A 183 9.42 -2.26 -3.06
N LEU A 184 9.45 -3.13 -2.04
CA LEU A 184 8.25 -3.59 -1.34
C LEU A 184 7.55 -2.45 -0.60
N ILE A 185 8.31 -1.62 0.12
CA ILE A 185 7.77 -0.45 0.84
C ILE A 185 7.03 0.48 -0.12
N ARG A 186 7.62 0.79 -1.28
CA ARG A 186 6.99 1.64 -2.31
C ARG A 186 5.66 1.06 -2.80
N VAL A 187 5.62 -0.25 -3.06
CA VAL A 187 4.37 -0.94 -3.42
C VAL A 187 3.32 -0.83 -2.33
N LEU A 188 3.68 -1.09 -1.07
CA LEU A 188 2.71 -1.13 0.03
C LEU A 188 2.16 0.25 0.37
N VAL A 189 2.99 1.31 0.30
CA VAL A 189 2.51 2.70 0.44
C VAL A 189 1.46 3.00 -0.62
N ALA A 190 1.66 2.56 -1.88
CA ALA A 190 0.77 2.86 -2.99
C ALA A 190 -0.48 1.97 -3.01
N ALA A 191 -0.37 0.67 -2.70
CA ALA A 191 -1.39 -0.36 -3.00
C ALA A 191 -2.75 -0.09 -2.36
N ASP A 192 -2.79 0.47 -1.15
CA ASP A 192 -4.05 0.81 -0.47
C ASP A 192 -4.82 1.94 -1.17
N SER A 193 -4.14 2.75 -2.00
CA SER A 193 -4.78 3.79 -2.81
C SER A 193 -5.65 3.23 -3.95
N GLY A 194 -5.63 1.92 -4.21
CA GLY A 194 -6.44 1.29 -5.26
C GLY A 194 -7.92 1.63 -5.17
N ASN A 195 -8.48 1.66 -3.97
CA ASN A 195 -9.85 2.09 -3.71
C ASN A 195 -10.10 3.56 -4.11
N GLY A 196 -9.18 4.46 -3.78
CA GLY A 196 -9.26 5.87 -4.16
C GLY A 196 -9.06 6.11 -5.66
N VAL A 197 -8.19 5.33 -6.31
CA VAL A 197 -7.91 5.44 -7.75
C VAL A 197 -9.09 4.93 -8.58
N GLY A 198 -9.65 3.76 -8.26
CA GLY A 198 -10.69 3.10 -9.05
C GLY A 198 -12.11 3.21 -8.48
N GLY A 199 -12.40 4.22 -7.66
CA GLY A 199 -13.70 4.42 -7.02
C GLY A 199 -14.85 4.57 -8.02
N VAL A 200 -15.98 3.88 -7.78
CA VAL A 200 -17.13 3.87 -8.72
C VAL A 200 -18.30 4.74 -8.28
N LEU A 201 -18.24 5.33 -7.10
CA LEU A 201 -19.30 6.19 -6.55
C LEU A 201 -18.71 7.52 -6.07
N ASP A 202 -19.53 8.54 -6.04
CA ASP A 202 -19.15 9.87 -5.53
C ASP A 202 -18.79 9.82 -4.03
N THR A 203 -17.56 10.17 -3.70
CA THR A 203 -17.03 10.17 -2.33
C THR A 203 -17.65 11.23 -1.43
N SER A 204 -18.34 12.25 -1.98
CA SER A 204 -19.10 13.22 -1.21
C SER A 204 -20.37 12.64 -0.62
N ALA A 205 -20.98 11.66 -1.29
CA ALA A 205 -22.25 11.03 -0.91
C ALA A 205 -22.09 9.62 -0.32
N TRP A 206 -20.94 8.97 -0.55
CA TRP A 206 -20.71 7.58 -0.19
C TRP A 206 -19.41 7.38 0.58
N THR A 207 -19.43 6.44 1.50
CA THR A 207 -18.27 5.95 2.25
C THR A 207 -17.82 4.61 1.69
N PHE A 208 -16.50 4.44 1.58
CA PHE A 208 -15.85 3.19 1.17
C PHE A 208 -14.79 2.85 2.19
N ILE A 209 -14.98 1.79 2.94
CA ILE A 209 -14.03 1.35 3.96
C ILE A 209 -13.55 -0.04 3.58
N ASN A 210 -12.25 -0.19 3.42
CA ASN A 210 -11.63 -1.49 3.22
C ASN A 210 -11.18 -2.07 4.57
N PRO A 211 -11.80 -3.16 5.06
CA PRO A 211 -11.33 -3.87 6.25
C PRO A 211 -10.08 -4.70 5.98
N GLU A 212 -9.72 -4.90 4.71
CA GLU A 212 -8.57 -5.69 4.33
C GLU A 212 -7.95 -5.19 3.01
N THR A 213 -6.69 -5.53 2.79
CA THR A 213 -6.00 -5.40 1.51
C THR A 213 -5.10 -6.61 1.32
N THR A 214 -5.25 -7.32 0.21
CA THR A 214 -4.34 -8.42 -0.14
C THR A 214 -3.54 -8.06 -1.39
N VAL A 215 -2.20 -8.13 -1.28
CA VAL A 215 -1.24 -7.82 -2.35
C VAL A 215 -0.53 -9.10 -2.76
N HIS A 216 -0.47 -9.38 -4.06
CA HIS A 216 0.30 -10.45 -4.66
C HIS A 216 1.36 -9.89 -5.60
N LEU A 217 2.60 -10.35 -5.48
CA LEU A 217 3.73 -9.89 -6.29
C LEU A 217 4.47 -11.11 -6.85
N HIS A 218 4.75 -11.07 -8.15
CA HIS A 218 5.68 -12.01 -8.79
C HIS A 218 7.04 -11.37 -9.11
N ALA A 219 7.09 -10.02 -9.07
CA ALA A 219 8.32 -9.25 -9.17
C ALA A 219 8.20 -7.96 -8.34
N TYR A 220 9.34 -7.38 -7.95
CA TYR A 220 9.36 -6.04 -7.37
C TYR A 220 9.60 -4.98 -8.46
N PRO A 221 8.99 -3.78 -8.33
CA PRO A 221 9.31 -2.65 -9.18
C PRO A 221 10.80 -2.30 -9.09
N GLY A 222 11.38 -1.82 -10.20
CA GLY A 222 12.79 -1.45 -10.25
C GLY A 222 13.09 0.01 -9.92
N GLY A 223 12.06 0.88 -9.95
CA GLY A 223 12.21 2.32 -9.77
C GLY A 223 11.36 2.88 -8.63
N GLU A 224 11.22 4.21 -8.61
CA GLU A 224 10.44 4.92 -7.60
C GLU A 224 8.92 4.88 -7.86
N TRP A 225 8.51 4.72 -9.12
CA TRP A 225 7.12 4.75 -9.52
C TRP A 225 6.45 3.38 -9.42
N VAL A 226 5.27 3.36 -8.83
CA VAL A 226 4.36 2.21 -8.77
C VAL A 226 3.07 2.58 -9.49
N GLY A 227 2.75 1.86 -10.56
CA GLY A 227 1.50 2.06 -11.31
C GLY A 227 0.37 1.26 -10.68
N LEU A 228 -0.80 1.89 -10.56
CA LEU A 228 -2.05 1.25 -10.14
C LEU A 228 -3.07 1.39 -11.27
N GLU A 229 -3.52 0.29 -11.83
CA GLU A 229 -4.69 0.23 -12.72
C GLU A 229 -5.83 -0.42 -11.95
N SER A 230 -6.80 0.39 -11.54
CA SER A 230 -7.82 -0.01 -10.58
C SER A 230 -9.22 0.01 -11.18
N SER A 231 -10.03 -0.97 -10.77
CA SER A 231 -11.45 -1.05 -11.05
C SER A 231 -12.20 -1.51 -9.82
N ALA A 232 -13.40 -0.98 -9.59
CA ALA A 232 -14.24 -1.38 -8.49
C ALA A 232 -15.61 -1.85 -8.96
N ALA A 233 -16.27 -2.64 -8.13
CA ALA A 233 -17.66 -2.98 -8.21
C ALA A 233 -18.31 -2.74 -6.83
N ALA A 234 -19.54 -2.25 -6.83
CA ALA A 234 -20.32 -2.07 -5.60
C ALA A 234 -21.73 -2.63 -5.83
N GLU A 235 -22.22 -3.35 -4.83
CA GLU A 235 -23.54 -3.98 -4.85
C GLU A 235 -24.51 -3.24 -3.93
N PRO A 236 -25.83 -3.25 -4.22
CA PRO A 236 -26.84 -2.55 -3.41
C PRO A 236 -26.88 -2.99 -1.94
N ARG A 237 -26.34 -4.16 -1.60
CA ARG A 237 -26.25 -4.67 -0.23
C ARG A 237 -25.10 -4.05 0.57
N GLY A 238 -24.36 -3.10 0.03
CA GLY A 238 -23.29 -2.39 0.72
C GLY A 238 -21.96 -3.13 0.74
N VAL A 239 -21.75 -4.08 -0.16
CA VAL A 239 -20.48 -4.78 -0.34
C VAL A 239 -19.86 -4.37 -1.67
N GLY A 240 -18.56 -4.07 -1.66
CA GLY A 240 -17.80 -3.77 -2.87
C GLY A 240 -16.50 -4.56 -2.93
N LEU A 241 -15.89 -4.52 -4.11
CA LEU A 241 -14.59 -5.12 -4.39
C LEU A 241 -13.79 -4.18 -5.29
N VAL A 242 -12.56 -3.88 -4.89
CA VAL A 242 -11.56 -3.25 -5.77
C VAL A 242 -10.57 -4.29 -6.24
N ARG A 243 -10.22 -4.22 -7.51
CA ARG A 243 -9.13 -4.98 -8.12
C ARG A 243 -8.14 -4.00 -8.74
N THR A 244 -6.88 -4.17 -8.40
CA THR A 244 -5.79 -3.31 -8.87
C THR A 244 -4.71 -4.18 -9.49
N THR A 245 -4.33 -3.87 -10.73
CA THR A 245 -3.06 -4.37 -11.29
C THR A 245 -1.95 -3.43 -10.89
N ILE A 246 -0.84 -3.96 -10.40
CA ILE A 246 0.34 -3.21 -9.97
C ILE A 246 1.37 -3.25 -11.11
N HIS A 247 1.87 -2.09 -11.50
CA HIS A 247 2.78 -1.94 -12.63
C HIS A 247 4.12 -1.32 -12.24
N ASP A 248 5.15 -1.72 -12.95
CA ASP A 248 6.46 -1.09 -13.03
C ASP A 248 6.62 -0.43 -14.41
N PRO A 249 7.22 0.78 -14.53
CA PRO A 249 7.32 1.46 -15.82
C PRO A 249 8.09 0.68 -16.89
N ALA A 250 9.08 -0.11 -16.50
CA ALA A 250 9.93 -0.87 -17.42
C ALA A 250 9.46 -2.32 -17.62
N LYS A 251 8.91 -2.96 -16.56
CA LYS A 251 8.56 -4.39 -16.56
C LYS A 251 7.09 -4.63 -16.94
N GLY A 252 6.23 -3.60 -16.90
CA GLY A 252 4.78 -3.76 -17.01
C GLY A 252 4.16 -4.27 -15.71
N ALA A 253 3.13 -5.12 -15.78
CA ALA A 253 2.49 -5.68 -14.60
C ALA A 253 3.47 -6.53 -13.78
N VAL A 254 3.56 -6.27 -12.48
CA VAL A 254 4.43 -6.96 -11.51
C VAL A 254 3.64 -7.63 -10.39
N GLY A 255 2.34 -7.39 -10.33
CA GLY A 255 1.48 -7.97 -9.31
C GLY A 255 0.05 -7.46 -9.36
N ALA A 256 -0.71 -7.79 -8.33
CA ALA A 256 -2.10 -7.35 -8.17
C ALA A 256 -2.44 -7.14 -6.70
N ALA A 257 -3.45 -6.29 -6.46
CA ALA A 257 -4.07 -6.15 -5.16
C ALA A 257 -5.59 -6.28 -5.25
N ALA A 258 -6.21 -6.69 -4.15
CA ALA A 258 -7.65 -6.72 -3.99
C ALA A 258 -8.03 -6.16 -2.61
N GLN A 259 -9.19 -5.48 -2.55
CA GLN A 259 -9.74 -4.90 -1.32
C GLN A 259 -11.25 -5.16 -1.30
N SER A 260 -11.73 -5.80 -0.24
CA SER A 260 -13.17 -5.85 0.06
C SER A 260 -13.60 -4.49 0.63
N LEU A 261 -14.80 -4.03 0.29
CA LEU A 261 -15.31 -2.74 0.72
C LEU A 261 -16.62 -2.86 1.48
N LEU A 262 -16.73 -2.15 2.60
CA LEU A 262 -18.01 -1.71 3.13
C LEU A 262 -18.41 -0.42 2.38
N VAL A 263 -19.55 -0.44 1.72
CA VAL A 263 -20.13 0.70 0.98
C VAL A 263 -21.39 1.18 1.69
N ALA A 264 -21.41 2.44 2.11
CA ALA A 264 -22.55 3.03 2.81
C ALA A 264 -22.76 4.50 2.39
N LYS A 265 -24.00 4.99 2.49
CA LYS A 265 -24.27 6.43 2.39
C LYS A 265 -23.64 7.16 3.58
N ARG A 266 -23.17 8.37 3.35
CA ARG A 266 -22.74 9.32 4.40
C ARG A 266 -23.92 9.89 5.14
#